data_4788ff6563fc96f438fb578a3176d04a
#
_entry.id   4788ff6563fc96f438fb578a3176d04a
#
_cell.length_a   1.000
_cell.length_b   1.000
_cell.length_c   1.000
_cell.angle_alpha   90.00
_cell.angle_beta   90.00
_cell.angle_gamma   90.00
#
_symmetry.space_group_name_H-M   'P 1'
#
loop_
_entity.id
_entity.type
_entity.pdbx_description
1 polymer ?
#
loop_
_entity_poly.entity_id
_entity_poly.type
_entity_poly.pdbx_seq_one_letter_code
_entity_poly.pdbx_strand_id
1 'polypeptide(L)'
;PMIRRIILSTNIAETSVTIPDVVYVVDTGRVKEKRFDPERHLSSLVMTWVGTSNLNQRAGRAGRHRPGEYYGLLSKTHHDRLGIHQTVEMKRMDLSNVVMHIKALHLPGMEVEDVLASTIEPPAPERVKPALENLERIGALDYHSNLTALGQVLLQLPVDVYIGKMCLFGAFFRCLDPALSLAAILTNRDPFISPVH
;
A
#
# COMPACT_ATOMS: atom_id res chain seq x y z
N PRO A 1 28.43 26.59 -19.07
CA PRO A 1 28.63 25.17 -19.36
C PRO A 1 27.27 24.48 -19.28
N MET A 2 26.85 23.86 -20.39
CA MET A 2 25.58 23.08 -20.37
C MET A 2 25.82 21.78 -19.62
N ILE A 3 25.38 21.75 -18.35
CA ILE A 3 25.43 20.54 -17.53
C ILE A 3 24.14 19.77 -17.81
N ARG A 4 24.25 18.53 -18.32
CA ARG A 4 23.13 17.63 -18.47
C ARG A 4 22.77 17.04 -17.09
N ARG A 5 21.54 17.27 -16.63
CA ARG A 5 21.03 16.73 -15.38
C ARG A 5 20.29 15.42 -15.65
N ILE A 6 20.69 14.35 -14.98
CA ILE A 6 20.01 13.06 -15.00
C ILE A 6 19.35 12.88 -13.62
N ILE A 7 18.04 12.65 -13.60
CA ILE A 7 17.24 12.54 -12.38
C ILE A 7 16.69 11.13 -12.31
N LEU A 8 17.07 10.39 -11.27
CA LEU A 8 16.50 9.08 -10.97
C LEU A 8 15.35 9.24 -9.97
N SER A 9 14.20 8.66 -10.27
CA SER A 9 13.02 8.76 -9.44
C SER A 9 12.20 7.48 -9.47
N THR A 10 11.44 7.26 -8.40
CA THR A 10 10.37 6.26 -8.35
C THR A 10 9.09 6.87 -8.93
N ASN A 11 7.96 6.18 -8.79
CA ASN A 11 6.63 6.70 -9.14
C ASN A 11 6.22 7.96 -8.35
N ILE A 12 6.98 8.42 -7.37
CA ILE A 12 6.72 9.68 -6.67
C ILE A 12 6.74 10.88 -7.64
N ALA A 13 7.55 10.84 -8.68
CA ALA A 13 7.58 11.87 -9.72
C ALA A 13 6.39 11.79 -10.69
N GLU A 14 5.58 10.75 -10.64
CA GLU A 14 4.40 10.61 -11.50
C GLU A 14 3.31 11.62 -11.12
N THR A 15 3.04 11.82 -9.83
CA THR A 15 1.96 12.69 -9.34
C THR A 15 2.40 13.71 -8.31
N SER A 16 3.24 13.30 -7.35
CA SER A 16 3.46 14.03 -6.10
C SER A 16 4.55 15.10 -6.18
N VAL A 17 5.55 14.92 -7.03
CA VAL A 17 6.69 15.84 -7.13
C VAL A 17 6.75 16.45 -8.53
N THR A 18 6.83 17.77 -8.60
CA THR A 18 7.07 18.47 -9.85
C THR A 18 8.55 18.79 -9.97
N ILE A 19 9.20 18.21 -10.99
CA ILE A 19 10.59 18.49 -11.31
C ILE A 19 10.57 19.48 -12.48
N PRO A 20 11.11 20.69 -12.32
CA PRO A 20 11.14 21.68 -13.39
C PRO A 20 12.11 21.27 -14.50
N ASP A 21 11.83 21.73 -15.71
CA ASP A 21 12.70 21.60 -16.90
C ASP A 21 12.98 20.16 -17.37
N VAL A 22 12.10 19.20 -17.05
CA VAL A 22 12.18 17.85 -17.63
C VAL A 22 11.80 17.90 -19.10
N VAL A 23 12.72 17.47 -19.96
CA VAL A 23 12.52 17.40 -21.42
C VAL A 23 12.36 15.95 -21.86
N TYR A 24 13.12 15.05 -21.26
CA TYR A 24 13.13 13.64 -21.60
C TYR A 24 12.69 12.80 -20.41
N VAL A 25 11.75 11.90 -20.64
CA VAL A 25 11.34 10.88 -19.65
C VAL A 25 11.69 9.51 -20.22
N VAL A 26 12.47 8.74 -19.49
CA VAL A 26 12.75 7.34 -19.78
C VAL A 26 12.06 6.50 -18.72
N ASP A 27 11.13 5.66 -19.13
CA ASP A 27 10.23 4.92 -18.23
C ASP A 27 10.31 3.41 -18.47
N THR A 28 10.56 2.65 -17.41
CA THR A 28 10.55 1.20 -17.45
C THR A 28 9.14 0.60 -17.52
N GLY A 29 8.10 1.40 -17.30
CA GLY A 29 6.71 0.94 -17.19
C GLY A 29 6.42 0.10 -15.94
N ARG A 30 7.32 0.10 -14.95
CA ARG A 30 7.20 -0.71 -13.74
C ARG A 30 7.02 0.15 -12.50
N VAL A 31 6.45 -0.50 -11.47
CA VAL A 31 6.29 0.06 -10.13
C VAL A 31 6.43 -1.04 -9.09
N LYS A 32 6.92 -0.69 -7.91
CA LYS A 32 6.82 -1.55 -6.73
C LYS A 32 5.53 -1.22 -5.99
N GLU A 33 4.69 -2.22 -5.80
CA GLU A 33 3.46 -2.08 -5.05
C GLU A 33 3.39 -3.08 -3.90
N LYS A 34 2.79 -2.66 -2.80
CA LYS A 34 2.54 -3.54 -1.67
C LYS A 34 1.36 -4.45 -2.00
N ARG A 35 1.55 -5.77 -1.81
CA ARG A 35 0.52 -6.79 -1.93
C ARG A 35 0.44 -7.60 -0.66
N PHE A 36 -0.76 -7.89 -0.24
CA PHE A 36 -1.04 -8.75 0.91
C PHE A 36 -1.31 -10.17 0.43
N ASP A 37 -0.63 -11.13 1.05
CA ASP A 37 -0.86 -12.57 0.90
C ASP A 37 -1.75 -13.03 2.06
N PRO A 38 -3.03 -13.36 1.81
CA PRO A 38 -3.97 -13.75 2.87
C PRO A 38 -3.64 -15.11 3.49
N GLU A 39 -2.95 -16.00 2.78
CA GLU A 39 -2.58 -17.32 3.31
C GLU A 39 -1.43 -17.22 4.32
N ARG A 40 -0.48 -16.34 4.05
CA ARG A 40 0.69 -16.15 4.90
C ARG A 40 0.56 -14.99 5.88
N HIS A 41 -0.49 -14.20 5.78
CA HIS A 41 -0.66 -12.93 6.51
C HIS A 41 0.55 -11.98 6.39
N LEU A 42 1.18 -11.96 5.23
CA LEU A 42 2.36 -11.15 4.96
C LEU A 42 2.09 -10.14 3.85
N SER A 43 2.61 -8.94 4.05
CA SER A 43 2.67 -7.94 2.99
C SER A 43 4.05 -7.95 2.36
N SER A 44 4.11 -8.03 1.05
CA SER A 44 5.35 -7.99 0.27
C SER A 44 5.34 -6.86 -0.75
N LEU A 45 6.52 -6.36 -1.10
CA LEU A 45 6.70 -5.36 -2.14
C LEU A 45 7.02 -6.08 -3.45
N VAL A 46 6.04 -6.09 -4.37
CA VAL A 46 6.13 -6.80 -5.64
C VAL A 46 6.34 -5.81 -6.78
N MET A 47 7.26 -6.13 -7.69
CA MET A 47 7.41 -5.36 -8.92
C MET A 47 6.36 -5.78 -9.93
N THR A 48 5.58 -4.82 -10.42
CA THR A 48 4.53 -5.04 -11.40
C THR A 48 4.56 -3.99 -12.51
N TRP A 49 3.80 -4.22 -13.57
CA TRP A 49 3.60 -3.24 -14.63
C TRP A 49 2.53 -2.23 -14.23
N VAL A 50 2.72 -0.98 -14.64
CA VAL A 50 1.72 0.08 -14.44
C VAL A 50 0.63 0.00 -15.50
N GLY A 51 -0.49 0.68 -15.26
CA GLY A 51 -1.53 0.87 -16.27
C GLY A 51 -1.12 1.92 -17.32
N THR A 52 -1.78 1.92 -18.47
CA THR A 52 -1.52 2.90 -19.55
C THR A 52 -1.79 4.32 -19.10
N SER A 53 -2.74 4.55 -18.18
CA SER A 53 -2.99 5.86 -17.57
C SER A 53 -1.78 6.40 -16.81
N ASN A 54 -1.05 5.53 -16.11
CA ASN A 54 0.18 5.89 -15.39
C ASN A 54 1.30 6.25 -16.38
N LEU A 55 1.45 5.46 -17.48
CA LEU A 55 2.43 5.79 -18.53
C LEU A 55 2.16 7.18 -19.11
N ASN A 56 0.89 7.51 -19.36
CA ASN A 56 0.50 8.83 -19.87
C ASN A 56 0.81 9.95 -18.85
N GLN A 57 0.58 9.73 -17.56
CA GLN A 57 0.94 10.69 -16.52
C GLN A 57 2.44 10.91 -16.46
N ARG A 58 3.24 9.84 -16.56
CA ARG A 58 4.71 9.92 -16.59
C ARG A 58 5.20 10.64 -17.85
N ALA A 59 4.62 10.32 -19.01
CA ALA A 59 4.92 11.03 -20.26
C ALA A 59 4.63 12.53 -20.17
N GLY A 60 3.52 12.90 -19.52
CA GLY A 60 3.14 14.30 -19.30
C GLY A 60 4.12 15.09 -18.43
N ARG A 61 5.09 14.45 -17.79
CA ARG A 61 6.16 15.16 -17.08
C ARG A 61 7.16 15.81 -18.01
N ALA A 62 7.41 15.22 -19.19
CA ALA A 62 8.27 15.80 -20.22
C ALA A 62 7.63 17.02 -20.91
N GLY A 63 6.29 17.04 -21.04
CA GLY A 63 5.58 18.10 -21.76
C GLY A 63 5.07 19.26 -20.91
N ARG A 64 5.51 19.44 -19.67
CA ARG A 64 4.87 20.37 -18.71
C ARG A 64 5.20 21.83 -18.95
N HIS A 65 6.46 22.18 -19.21
CA HIS A 65 6.93 23.55 -19.40
C HIS A 65 7.36 23.85 -20.82
N ARG A 66 7.74 22.84 -21.58
CA ARG A 66 8.17 22.91 -22.97
C ARG A 66 7.97 21.56 -23.65
N PRO A 67 7.94 21.50 -24.99
CA PRO A 67 7.89 20.24 -25.70
C PRO A 67 8.99 19.28 -25.24
N GLY A 68 8.63 18.03 -25.04
CA GLY A 68 9.54 16.99 -24.57
C GLY A 68 9.20 15.64 -25.17
N GLU A 69 10.02 14.65 -24.87
CA GLU A 69 9.90 13.31 -25.43
C GLU A 69 9.81 12.25 -24.33
N TYR A 70 9.03 11.21 -24.61
CA TYR A 70 8.86 10.06 -23.72
C TYR A 70 9.38 8.79 -24.38
N TYR A 71 10.20 8.06 -23.67
CA TYR A 71 10.79 6.81 -24.10
C TYR A 71 10.36 5.68 -23.14
N GLY A 72 9.35 4.90 -23.53
CA GLY A 72 8.93 3.70 -22.82
C GLY A 72 9.85 2.53 -23.13
N LEU A 73 10.47 1.95 -22.11
CA LEU A 73 11.31 0.74 -22.24
C LEU A 73 10.48 -0.54 -22.21
N LEU A 74 9.45 -0.59 -23.06
CA LEU A 74 8.57 -1.74 -23.21
C LEU A 74 8.20 -1.89 -24.70
N SER A 75 7.96 -3.14 -25.14
CA SER A 75 7.55 -3.38 -26.50
C SER A 75 6.11 -2.90 -26.76
N LYS A 76 5.79 -2.54 -27.99
CA LYS A 76 4.42 -2.18 -28.38
C LYS A 76 3.41 -3.29 -28.03
N THR A 77 3.76 -4.53 -28.31
CA THR A 77 2.91 -5.69 -27.98
C THR A 77 2.63 -5.79 -26.48
N HIS A 78 3.60 -5.43 -25.64
CA HIS A 78 3.42 -5.42 -24.18
C HIS A 78 2.54 -4.23 -23.75
N HIS A 79 2.80 -3.04 -24.30
CA HIS A 79 2.00 -1.85 -24.06
C HIS A 79 0.51 -2.10 -24.37
N ASP A 80 0.22 -2.71 -25.49
CA ASP A 80 -1.17 -2.97 -25.97
C ASP A 80 -1.90 -4.00 -25.09
N ARG A 81 -1.19 -4.76 -24.26
CA ARG A 81 -1.75 -5.71 -23.28
C ARG A 81 -1.93 -5.13 -21.88
N LEU A 82 -1.40 -3.94 -21.61
CA LEU A 82 -1.56 -3.31 -20.31
C LEU A 82 -3.01 -2.93 -20.06
N GLY A 83 -3.47 -3.11 -18.83
CA GLY A 83 -4.73 -2.53 -18.38
C GLY A 83 -4.68 -1.00 -18.38
N ILE A 84 -5.82 -0.35 -18.46
CA ILE A 84 -5.91 1.11 -18.42
C ILE A 84 -5.44 1.63 -17.07
N HIS A 85 -5.93 1.04 -16.00
CA HIS A 85 -5.63 1.44 -14.62
C HIS A 85 -4.90 0.34 -13.85
N GLN A 86 -4.08 0.73 -12.90
CA GLN A 86 -3.53 -0.16 -11.90
C GLN A 86 -4.63 -0.65 -10.95
N THR A 87 -4.49 -1.86 -10.40
CA THR A 87 -5.41 -2.35 -9.38
C THR A 87 -5.39 -1.42 -8.17
N VAL A 88 -6.55 -0.96 -7.74
CA VAL A 88 -6.67 -0.06 -6.58
C VAL A 88 -6.14 -0.72 -5.32
N GLU A 89 -5.65 0.11 -4.41
CA GLU A 89 -4.98 -0.33 -3.19
C GLU A 89 -5.87 -1.21 -2.33
N MET A 90 -7.14 -0.87 -2.17
CA MET A 90 -8.12 -1.62 -1.38
C MET A 90 -8.30 -3.07 -1.86
N LYS A 91 -8.08 -3.35 -3.15
CA LYS A 91 -8.18 -4.70 -3.73
C LYS A 91 -6.92 -5.56 -3.53
N ARG A 92 -5.81 -4.99 -3.02
CA ARG A 92 -4.52 -5.69 -2.91
C ARG A 92 -3.87 -5.62 -1.53
N MET A 93 -4.37 -4.77 -0.63
CA MET A 93 -3.87 -4.59 0.74
C MET A 93 -4.67 -5.40 1.75
N ASP A 94 -4.13 -5.59 2.95
CA ASP A 94 -4.90 -6.11 4.10
C ASP A 94 -6.02 -5.13 4.47
N LEU A 95 -7.22 -5.65 4.68
CA LEU A 95 -8.39 -4.86 5.02
C LEU A 95 -8.57 -4.63 6.52
N SER A 96 -7.77 -5.24 7.38
CA SER A 96 -7.93 -5.19 8.84
C SER A 96 -7.99 -3.76 9.36
N ASN A 97 -7.08 -2.88 8.94
CA ASN A 97 -7.10 -1.48 9.36
C ASN A 97 -8.35 -0.74 8.87
N VAL A 98 -8.76 -0.97 7.61
CA VAL A 98 -9.96 -0.34 7.03
C VAL A 98 -11.21 -0.78 7.79
N VAL A 99 -11.32 -2.08 8.08
CA VAL A 99 -12.43 -2.65 8.86
C VAL A 99 -12.50 -2.01 10.25
N MET A 100 -11.38 -1.91 10.97
CA MET A 100 -11.35 -1.26 12.28
C MET A 100 -11.77 0.21 12.21
N HIS A 101 -11.33 0.95 11.21
CA HIS A 101 -11.75 2.34 11.00
C HIS A 101 -13.27 2.44 10.76
N ILE A 102 -13.84 1.56 9.92
CA ILE A 102 -15.28 1.55 9.68
C ILE A 102 -16.04 1.26 10.98
N LYS A 103 -15.61 0.27 11.75
CA LYS A 103 -16.24 -0.06 13.05
C LYS A 103 -16.11 1.11 14.06
N ALA A 104 -15.01 1.84 14.04
CA ALA A 104 -14.84 3.02 14.90
C ALA A 104 -15.76 4.20 14.53
N LEU A 105 -16.24 4.28 13.29
CA LEU A 105 -17.19 5.32 12.86
C LEU A 105 -18.61 5.11 13.42
N HIS A 106 -18.92 3.91 13.99
CA HIS A 106 -20.23 3.59 14.57
C HIS A 106 -21.39 3.98 13.66
N LEU A 107 -21.35 3.61 12.38
CA LEU A 107 -22.38 3.94 11.39
C LEU A 107 -23.67 3.16 11.72
N PRO A 108 -24.78 3.83 12.07
CA PRO A 108 -25.98 3.13 12.47
C PRO A 108 -26.63 2.41 11.28
N GLY A 109 -26.93 1.11 11.47
CA GLY A 109 -27.63 0.30 10.47
C GLY A 109 -26.81 -0.10 9.23
N MET A 110 -25.49 0.10 9.26
CA MET A 110 -24.59 -0.31 8.18
C MET A 110 -23.52 -1.29 8.70
N GLU A 111 -23.47 -2.45 8.09
CA GLU A 111 -22.38 -3.39 8.35
C GLU A 111 -21.12 -3.02 7.52
N VAL A 112 -19.97 -3.58 7.90
CA VAL A 112 -18.69 -3.31 7.23
C VAL A 112 -18.76 -3.67 5.75
N GLU A 113 -19.41 -4.78 5.43
CA GLU A 113 -19.61 -5.25 4.07
C GLU A 113 -20.40 -4.25 3.22
N ASP A 114 -21.44 -3.65 3.78
CA ASP A 114 -22.28 -2.65 3.09
C ASP A 114 -21.48 -1.38 2.80
N VAL A 115 -20.71 -0.92 3.79
CA VAL A 115 -19.83 0.25 3.63
C VAL A 115 -18.78 0.02 2.56
N LEU A 116 -18.13 -1.15 2.58
CA LEU A 116 -17.12 -1.49 1.57
C LEU A 116 -17.74 -1.69 0.19
N ALA A 117 -18.93 -2.29 0.10
CA ALA A 117 -19.66 -2.45 -1.16
C ALA A 117 -20.08 -1.11 -1.79
N SER A 118 -20.30 -0.07 -0.98
CA SER A 118 -20.65 1.27 -1.45
C SER A 118 -19.46 2.09 -1.97
N THR A 119 -18.24 1.59 -1.85
CA THR A 119 -17.06 2.30 -2.37
C THR A 119 -17.01 2.28 -3.91
N ILE A 120 -16.27 3.23 -4.51
CA ILE A 120 -16.18 3.39 -5.97
C ILE A 120 -15.67 2.11 -6.64
N GLU A 121 -14.69 1.46 -6.03
CA GLU A 121 -14.15 0.17 -6.47
C GLU A 121 -14.09 -0.79 -5.27
N PRO A 122 -15.19 -1.52 -5.00
CA PRO A 122 -15.28 -2.37 -3.82
C PRO A 122 -14.24 -3.51 -3.85
N PRO A 123 -13.71 -3.90 -2.68
CA PRO A 123 -12.93 -5.13 -2.55
C PRO A 123 -13.84 -6.33 -2.78
N ALA A 124 -13.26 -7.46 -3.18
CA ALA A 124 -14.01 -8.71 -3.32
C ALA A 124 -14.58 -9.13 -1.94
N PRO A 125 -15.86 -9.52 -1.86
CA PRO A 125 -16.53 -9.91 -0.60
C PRO A 125 -15.77 -11.00 0.17
N GLU A 126 -15.14 -11.93 -0.58
CA GLU A 126 -14.35 -13.04 -0.03
C GLU A 126 -13.13 -12.57 0.77
N ARG A 127 -12.75 -11.30 0.67
CA ARG A 127 -11.64 -10.71 1.40
C ARG A 127 -12.06 -10.02 2.69
N VAL A 128 -13.31 -9.63 2.80
CA VAL A 128 -13.84 -8.90 3.97
C VAL A 128 -14.01 -9.85 5.14
N LYS A 129 -14.65 -10.99 4.91
CA LYS A 129 -14.89 -12.00 5.94
C LYS A 129 -13.61 -12.50 6.64
N PRO A 130 -12.53 -12.91 5.93
CA PRO A 130 -11.27 -13.27 6.57
C PRO A 130 -10.63 -12.13 7.38
N ALA A 131 -10.82 -10.87 6.98
CA ALA A 131 -10.30 -9.73 7.73
C ALA A 131 -11.06 -9.56 9.06
N LEU A 132 -12.39 -9.73 9.07
CA LEU A 132 -13.21 -9.74 10.29
C LEU A 132 -12.80 -10.88 11.22
N GLU A 133 -12.78 -12.12 10.72
CA GLU A 133 -12.38 -13.32 11.48
C GLU A 133 -10.97 -13.18 12.07
N ASN A 134 -10.06 -12.57 11.33
CA ASN A 134 -8.72 -12.31 11.79
C ASN A 134 -8.69 -11.29 12.94
N LEU A 135 -9.46 -10.20 12.85
CA LEU A 135 -9.55 -9.19 13.89
C LEU A 135 -10.21 -9.75 15.17
N GLU A 136 -11.19 -10.63 15.05
CA GLU A 136 -11.77 -11.35 16.18
C GLU A 136 -10.72 -12.27 16.84
N ARG A 137 -9.97 -13.03 16.05
CA ARG A 137 -8.90 -13.91 16.55
C ARG A 137 -7.80 -13.15 17.28
N ILE A 138 -7.47 -11.95 16.82
CA ILE A 138 -6.52 -11.05 17.49
C ILE A 138 -7.12 -10.47 18.77
N GLY A 139 -8.44 -10.41 18.88
CA GLY A 139 -9.19 -9.78 19.96
C GLY A 139 -9.39 -8.28 19.77
N ALA A 140 -9.16 -7.76 18.56
CA ALA A 140 -9.46 -6.37 18.22
C ALA A 140 -10.97 -6.13 18.05
N LEU A 141 -11.70 -7.16 17.62
CA LEU A 141 -13.16 -7.23 17.61
C LEU A 141 -13.64 -8.29 18.60
N ASP A 142 -14.84 -8.12 19.15
CA ASP A 142 -15.55 -9.13 19.91
C ASP A 142 -16.37 -10.06 19.00
N TYR A 143 -17.04 -11.06 19.58
CA TYR A 143 -17.86 -12.02 18.84
C TYR A 143 -19.14 -11.41 18.20
N HIS A 144 -19.49 -10.18 18.55
CA HIS A 144 -20.52 -9.38 17.89
C HIS A 144 -19.93 -8.43 16.84
N SER A 145 -18.65 -8.59 16.51
CA SER A 145 -17.91 -7.72 15.60
C SER A 145 -17.86 -6.25 16.03
N ASN A 146 -17.93 -5.96 17.33
CA ASN A 146 -17.71 -4.63 17.87
C ASN A 146 -16.25 -4.43 18.24
N LEU A 147 -15.79 -3.18 18.14
CA LEU A 147 -14.43 -2.80 18.48
C LEU A 147 -14.19 -2.95 19.99
N THR A 148 -13.23 -3.78 20.38
CA THR A 148 -12.82 -3.95 21.78
C THR A 148 -11.93 -2.81 22.26
N ALA A 149 -11.65 -2.73 23.57
CA ALA A 149 -10.65 -1.79 24.11
C ALA A 149 -9.26 -2.00 23.47
N LEU A 150 -8.88 -3.27 23.20
CA LEU A 150 -7.65 -3.56 22.46
C LEU A 150 -7.73 -3.01 21.04
N GLY A 151 -8.84 -3.23 20.34
CA GLY A 151 -9.04 -2.69 18.98
C GLY A 151 -8.94 -1.18 18.93
N GLN A 152 -9.49 -0.47 19.92
CA GLN A 152 -9.39 1.00 20.02
C GLN A 152 -7.95 1.47 20.19
N VAL A 153 -7.15 0.78 20.99
CA VAL A 153 -5.72 1.10 21.16
C VAL A 153 -4.94 0.79 19.89
N LEU A 154 -5.18 -0.36 19.27
CA LEU A 154 -4.51 -0.73 18.02
C LEU A 154 -4.79 0.25 16.88
N LEU A 155 -6.01 0.79 16.82
CA LEU A 155 -6.40 1.79 15.83
C LEU A 155 -5.60 3.09 15.92
N GLN A 156 -5.11 3.44 17.10
CA GLN A 156 -4.30 4.64 17.32
C GLN A 156 -2.81 4.45 16.98
N LEU A 157 -2.37 3.21 16.79
CA LEU A 157 -0.98 2.90 16.47
C LEU A 157 -0.76 2.95 14.95
N PRO A 158 0.26 3.67 14.44
CA PRO A 158 0.55 3.80 13.01
C PRO A 158 1.30 2.57 12.46
N VAL A 159 0.89 1.37 12.90
CA VAL A 159 1.51 0.09 12.53
C VAL A 159 0.44 -0.96 12.25
N ASP A 160 0.85 -2.05 11.63
CA ASP A 160 -0.02 -3.21 11.44
C ASP A 160 -0.56 -3.76 12.78
N VAL A 161 -1.78 -4.29 12.77
CA VAL A 161 -2.48 -4.77 13.98
C VAL A 161 -1.71 -5.83 14.76
N TYR A 162 -0.99 -6.71 14.07
CA TYR A 162 -0.17 -7.74 14.72
C TYR A 162 1.05 -7.14 15.41
N ILE A 163 1.68 -6.18 14.74
CA ILE A 163 2.85 -5.47 15.28
C ILE A 163 2.42 -4.60 16.47
N GLY A 164 1.30 -3.90 16.36
CA GLY A 164 0.73 -3.14 17.44
C GLY A 164 0.44 -4.02 18.67
N LYS A 165 -0.21 -5.17 18.47
CA LYS A 165 -0.46 -6.13 19.54
C LYS A 165 0.83 -6.65 20.17
N MET A 166 1.84 -6.97 19.36
CA MET A 166 3.16 -7.38 19.87
C MET A 166 3.78 -6.30 20.77
N CYS A 167 3.75 -5.03 20.38
CA CYS A 167 4.25 -3.92 21.18
C CYS A 167 3.50 -3.78 22.51
N LEU A 168 2.17 -3.93 22.51
CA LEU A 168 1.36 -3.90 23.72
C LEU A 168 1.72 -5.04 24.68
N PHE A 169 1.89 -6.26 24.18
CA PHE A 169 2.37 -7.36 24.98
C PHE A 169 3.80 -7.13 25.50
N GLY A 170 4.66 -6.53 24.68
CA GLY A 170 5.99 -6.11 25.11
C GLY A 170 5.95 -5.18 26.31
N ALA A 171 4.97 -4.25 26.35
CA ALA A 171 4.75 -3.38 27.49
C ALA A 171 4.26 -4.17 28.72
N PHE A 172 3.28 -5.06 28.58
CA PHE A 172 2.76 -5.87 29.69
C PHE A 172 3.81 -6.82 30.28
N PHE A 173 4.65 -7.42 29.45
CA PHE A 173 5.71 -8.32 29.88
C PHE A 173 7.03 -7.61 30.23
N ARG A 174 7.04 -6.28 30.27
CA ARG A 174 8.22 -5.45 30.59
C ARG A 174 9.42 -5.69 29.66
N CYS A 175 9.16 -6.02 28.40
CA CYS A 175 10.15 -6.17 27.35
C CYS A 175 9.82 -5.26 26.15
N LEU A 176 9.40 -4.03 26.43
CA LEU A 176 8.95 -3.10 25.37
C LEU A 176 10.08 -2.73 24.41
N ASP A 177 11.29 -2.50 24.89
CA ASP A 177 12.41 -2.08 24.04
C ASP A 177 12.78 -3.11 22.97
N PRO A 178 12.99 -4.40 23.28
CA PRO A 178 13.14 -5.43 22.23
C PRO A 178 11.93 -5.55 21.32
N ALA A 179 10.69 -5.39 21.85
CA ALA A 179 9.48 -5.45 21.02
C ALA A 179 9.41 -4.28 20.01
N LEU A 180 9.78 -3.06 20.43
CA LEU A 180 9.86 -1.90 19.54
C LEU A 180 10.97 -2.06 18.50
N SER A 181 12.12 -2.59 18.87
CA SER A 181 13.21 -2.89 17.94
C SER A 181 12.76 -3.88 16.87
N LEU A 182 12.07 -4.94 17.28
CA LEU A 182 11.51 -5.93 16.33
C LEU A 182 10.43 -5.31 15.46
N ALA A 183 9.54 -4.49 16.03
CA ALA A 183 8.51 -3.77 15.30
C ALA A 183 9.12 -2.85 14.22
N ALA A 184 10.18 -2.14 14.56
CA ALA A 184 10.89 -1.28 13.62
C ALA A 184 11.53 -2.07 12.48
N ILE A 185 12.08 -3.25 12.74
CA ILE A 185 12.63 -4.14 11.71
C ILE A 185 11.52 -4.66 10.79
N LEU A 186 10.38 -5.09 11.36
CA LEU A 186 9.28 -5.67 10.59
C LEU A 186 8.50 -4.64 9.75
N THR A 187 8.47 -3.38 10.20
CA THR A 187 7.74 -2.30 9.49
C THR A 187 8.57 -1.59 8.44
N ASN A 188 9.88 -1.59 8.61
CA ASN A 188 10.79 -0.91 7.70
C ASN A 188 11.35 -1.87 6.65
N ARG A 189 12.22 -1.31 5.80
CA ARG A 189 12.96 -2.09 4.81
C ARG A 189 13.88 -3.07 5.54
N ASP A 190 13.95 -4.32 5.02
CA ASP A 190 14.82 -5.35 5.58
C ASP A 190 16.25 -4.79 5.77
N PRO A 191 16.78 -4.78 6.99
CA PRO A 191 18.15 -4.33 7.26
C PRO A 191 19.20 -5.28 6.69
N PHE A 192 18.82 -6.53 6.41
CA PHE A 192 19.70 -7.54 5.82
C PHE A 192 19.53 -7.55 4.30
N ILE A 193 20.45 -6.90 3.60
CA ILE A 193 20.49 -6.90 2.14
C ILE A 193 21.24 -8.18 1.72
N SER A 194 20.55 -9.09 1.04
CA SER A 194 21.24 -10.20 0.36
C SER A 194 22.16 -9.62 -0.73
N PRO A 195 23.45 -9.99 -0.75
CA PRO A 195 24.33 -9.57 -1.83
C PRO A 195 23.77 -10.05 -3.16
N VAL A 196 23.62 -9.14 -4.09
CA VAL A 196 23.25 -9.44 -5.47
C VAL A 196 24.49 -10.02 -6.12
N HIS A 197 24.49 -11.33 -6.39
CA HIS A 197 25.51 -12.00 -7.20
C HIS A 197 25.23 -11.78 -8.69
#